data_83f4d264a49ab96b9128268502cfac8f
#
_entry.id   83f4d264a49ab96b9128268502cfac8f
#
_cell.length_a   1.000
_cell.length_b   1.000
_cell.length_c   1.000
_cell.angle_alpha   90.00
_cell.angle_beta   90.00
_cell.angle_gamma   90.00
#
_symmetry.space_group_name_H-M   'P 1'
#
loop_
_entity.id
_entity.type
_entity.pdbx_description
1 polymer ?
#
loop_
_entity_poly.entity_id
_entity_poly.type
_entity_poly.pdbx_seq_one_letter_code
_entity_poly.pdbx_strand_id
1 'polypeptide(L)'
;MKRGTQIILLLLSVGILTQVHGQVVNETAKKKISVGVGLFTDVMIKFPSGVKPHAINRGFNVFGTYNVPFGKSNFGFAIGLGLTSHNIFGNFLVNRTPDSSYLVKIPDSVSYKRSKMTLAYLEIPIEFRFKSKSKISVGIGFKGGFLIGSSTKYVGTGNIKTTSYSLYSLENTRVKFWGIKDLESFTYGPTIRVGYKWFNVNAYYMLSSIFNKSRGPEIVPLSIGFLIMPF
;
A
#
# COMPACT_ATOMS: atom_id res chain seq x y z
N MET A 1 29.92 3.64 -3.75
CA MET A 1 29.08 4.70 -4.38
C MET A 1 28.02 5.10 -3.37
N LYS A 2 27.93 6.38 -3.03
CA LYS A 2 27.06 6.91 -1.96
C LYS A 2 25.59 6.85 -2.41
N ARG A 3 24.69 6.40 -1.54
CA ARG A 3 23.23 6.24 -1.79
C ARG A 3 22.55 7.52 -2.37
N GLY A 4 23.14 8.72 -2.16
CA GLY A 4 22.68 9.96 -2.75
C GLY A 4 22.82 10.01 -4.28
N THR A 5 23.86 9.41 -4.82
CA THR A 5 24.09 9.39 -6.28
C THR A 5 23.07 8.52 -7.03
N GLN A 6 22.59 7.45 -6.38
CA GLN A 6 21.53 6.60 -6.97
C GLN A 6 20.17 7.27 -7.01
N ILE A 7 19.84 8.08 -5.99
CA ILE A 7 18.59 8.84 -5.95
C ILE A 7 18.61 9.96 -7.00
N ILE A 8 19.74 10.62 -7.18
CA ILE A 8 19.92 11.67 -8.20
C ILE A 8 19.84 11.08 -9.62
N LEU A 9 20.44 9.90 -9.84
CA LEU A 9 20.32 9.18 -11.11
C LEU A 9 18.88 8.72 -11.40
N LEU A 10 18.14 8.29 -10.38
CA LEU A 10 16.73 7.92 -10.52
C LEU A 10 15.85 9.16 -10.82
N LEU A 11 16.11 10.29 -10.17
CA LEU A 11 15.40 11.55 -10.43
C LEU A 11 15.76 12.12 -11.81
N LEU A 12 17.01 11.99 -12.25
CA LEU A 12 17.44 12.38 -13.61
C LEU A 12 16.83 11.46 -14.68
N SER A 13 16.71 10.16 -14.44
CA SER A 13 16.06 9.24 -15.36
C SER A 13 14.55 9.51 -15.51
N VAL A 14 13.89 9.91 -14.44
CA VAL A 14 12.48 10.38 -14.48
C VAL A 14 12.38 11.71 -15.23
N GLY A 15 13.35 12.63 -15.06
CA GLY A 15 13.42 13.90 -15.79
C GLY A 15 13.67 13.73 -17.29
N ILE A 16 14.46 12.73 -17.71
CA ILE A 16 14.72 12.44 -19.12
C ILE A 16 13.51 11.81 -19.80
N LEU A 17 12.70 11.02 -19.07
CA LEU A 17 11.44 10.48 -19.58
C LEU A 17 10.37 11.56 -19.82
N THR A 18 10.50 12.74 -19.22
CA THR A 18 9.61 13.89 -19.48
C THR A 18 10.02 14.70 -20.70
N GLN A 19 11.22 14.49 -21.26
CA GLN A 19 11.69 15.10 -22.52
C GLN A 19 11.46 14.24 -23.76
N VAL A 20 10.76 13.11 -23.64
CA VAL A 20 10.21 12.47 -24.84
C VAL A 20 9.20 13.46 -25.42
N HIS A 21 9.65 14.08 -26.51
CA HIS A 21 8.97 15.08 -27.34
C HIS A 21 7.47 14.89 -27.28
N GLY A 22 6.75 15.95 -26.88
CA GLY A 22 5.31 15.98 -26.86
C GLY A 22 4.70 15.55 -28.19
N GLN A 23 4.58 14.26 -28.40
CA GLN A 23 3.50 13.77 -29.20
C GLN A 23 2.28 14.35 -28.51
N VAL A 24 1.62 15.25 -29.24
CA VAL A 24 0.33 15.82 -28.87
C VAL A 24 -0.52 14.63 -28.44
N VAL A 25 -0.58 14.37 -27.13
CA VAL A 25 -1.41 13.30 -26.59
C VAL A 25 -2.80 13.71 -27.00
N ASN A 26 -3.32 13.04 -28.03
CA ASN A 26 -4.60 13.36 -28.66
C ASN A 26 -5.61 13.54 -27.53
N GLU A 27 -6.43 14.58 -27.57
CA GLU A 27 -7.49 14.86 -26.61
C GLU A 27 -8.34 13.62 -26.30
N THR A 28 -8.49 12.74 -27.30
CA THR A 28 -9.16 11.43 -27.18
C THR A 28 -8.37 10.47 -26.25
N ALA A 29 -7.04 10.48 -26.27
CA ALA A 29 -6.21 9.64 -25.40
C ALA A 29 -6.22 10.17 -23.95
N LYS A 30 -6.19 11.50 -23.77
CA LYS A 30 -6.34 12.13 -22.43
C LYS A 30 -7.66 11.75 -21.75
N LYS A 31 -8.75 11.62 -22.52
CA LYS A 31 -10.05 11.18 -21.99
C LYS A 31 -10.09 9.69 -21.62
N LYS A 32 -9.23 8.88 -22.22
CA LYS A 32 -9.17 7.42 -22.02
C LYS A 32 -8.24 6.99 -20.88
N ILE A 33 -7.25 7.80 -20.53
CA ILE A 33 -6.28 7.45 -19.50
C ILE A 33 -6.49 8.35 -18.28
N SER A 34 -6.56 7.76 -17.08
CA SER A 34 -6.52 8.49 -15.82
C SER A 34 -5.33 8.00 -15.01
N VAL A 35 -4.57 8.93 -14.47
CA VAL A 35 -3.48 8.66 -13.53
C VAL A 35 -3.87 9.20 -12.16
N GLY A 36 -3.59 8.46 -11.11
CA GLY A 36 -3.93 8.85 -9.76
C GLY A 36 -2.79 8.58 -8.79
N VAL A 37 -2.72 9.44 -7.78
CA VAL A 37 -1.84 9.29 -6.62
C VAL A 37 -2.68 9.41 -5.37
N GLY A 38 -2.46 8.53 -4.41
CA GLY A 38 -3.25 8.52 -3.18
C GLY A 38 -2.43 8.30 -1.91
N LEU A 39 -2.99 8.82 -0.83
CA LEU A 39 -2.56 8.56 0.54
C LEU A 39 -3.73 7.95 1.30
N PHE A 40 -3.46 6.92 2.07
CA PHE A 40 -4.48 6.23 2.84
C PHE A 40 -3.98 5.76 4.21
N THR A 41 -4.90 5.39 5.06
CA THR A 41 -4.62 4.70 6.31
C THR A 41 -5.30 3.33 6.30
N ASP A 42 -4.61 2.34 6.88
CA ASP A 42 -5.15 0.99 7.08
C ASP A 42 -5.72 0.88 8.49
N VAL A 43 -7.02 0.66 8.58
CA VAL A 43 -7.73 0.30 9.81
C VAL A 43 -7.77 -1.22 9.90
N MET A 44 -7.27 -1.81 10.97
CA MET A 44 -7.23 -3.26 11.12
C MET A 44 -8.59 -3.78 11.62
N ILE A 45 -9.30 -4.49 10.74
CA ILE A 45 -10.59 -5.14 11.07
C ILE A 45 -10.33 -6.43 11.86
N LYS A 46 -9.29 -7.19 11.45
CA LYS A 46 -8.79 -8.35 12.19
C LYS A 46 -7.31 -8.15 12.48
N PHE A 47 -6.95 -8.39 13.73
CA PHE A 47 -5.56 -8.30 14.20
C PHE A 47 -5.35 -9.24 15.41
N PRO A 48 -4.15 -9.84 15.58
CA PRO A 48 -3.90 -10.79 16.65
C PRO A 48 -4.08 -10.16 18.05
N SER A 49 -4.61 -10.93 18.98
CA SER A 49 -4.71 -10.53 20.40
C SER A 49 -3.32 -10.30 21.00
N GLY A 50 -3.22 -9.37 21.96
CA GLY A 50 -1.97 -9.07 22.66
C GLY A 50 -1.05 -8.08 21.96
N VAL A 51 -1.24 -7.80 20.68
CA VAL A 51 -0.53 -6.76 19.93
C VAL A 51 -1.49 -5.66 19.47
N LYS A 52 -1.00 -4.43 19.38
CA LYS A 52 -1.83 -3.28 19.02
C LYS A 52 -1.24 -2.55 17.82
N PRO A 53 -1.96 -2.49 16.69
CA PRO A 53 -1.59 -1.61 15.57
C PRO A 53 -1.81 -0.15 15.97
N HIS A 54 -1.11 0.77 15.31
CA HIS A 54 -1.44 2.19 15.43
C HIS A 54 -2.80 2.47 14.76
N ALA A 55 -3.50 3.49 15.24
CA ALA A 55 -4.76 3.94 14.64
C ALA A 55 -4.54 4.48 13.23
N ILE A 56 -3.39 5.12 12.96
CA ILE A 56 -3.02 5.67 11.65
C ILE A 56 -1.84 4.89 11.08
N ASN A 57 -2.11 4.06 10.09
CA ASN A 57 -1.15 3.29 9.32
C ASN A 57 -1.02 3.93 7.93
N ARG A 58 0.16 4.44 7.61
CA ARG A 58 0.37 5.29 6.43
C ARG A 58 0.61 4.44 5.19
N GLY A 59 -0.29 4.53 4.23
CA GLY A 59 -0.11 3.93 2.93
C GLY A 59 -0.08 4.98 1.83
N PHE A 60 0.48 4.59 0.69
CA PHE A 60 0.39 5.39 -0.53
C PHE A 60 0.21 4.47 -1.73
N ASN A 61 -0.41 5.01 -2.78
CA ASN A 61 -0.54 4.32 -4.05
C ASN A 61 -0.35 5.28 -5.22
N VAL A 62 0.09 4.71 -6.33
CA VAL A 62 0.14 5.36 -7.65
C VAL A 62 -0.45 4.39 -8.64
N PHE A 63 -1.34 4.83 -9.49
CA PHE A 63 -1.97 3.96 -10.47
C PHE A 63 -2.32 4.69 -11.77
N GLY A 64 -2.40 3.92 -12.85
CA GLY A 64 -2.93 4.36 -14.14
C GLY A 64 -4.10 3.46 -14.53
N THR A 65 -5.17 4.06 -15.05
CA THR A 65 -6.33 3.31 -15.52
C THR A 65 -6.70 3.72 -16.93
N TYR A 66 -7.12 2.75 -17.73
CA TYR A 66 -7.74 2.96 -19.03
C TYR A 66 -9.25 2.98 -18.85
N ASN A 67 -9.89 4.05 -19.33
CA ASN A 67 -11.33 4.29 -19.22
C ASN A 67 -12.03 3.91 -20.50
N VAL A 68 -13.06 3.10 -20.42
CA VAL A 68 -13.95 2.71 -21.50
C VAL A 68 -15.33 3.30 -21.25
N PRO A 69 -15.69 4.46 -21.84
CA PRO A 69 -17.01 5.03 -21.68
C PRO A 69 -18.06 4.20 -22.42
N PHE A 70 -19.26 4.11 -21.86
CA PHE A 70 -20.40 3.44 -22.50
C PHE A 70 -21.13 4.42 -23.40
N GLY A 71 -20.66 4.55 -24.63
CA GLY A 71 -21.23 5.46 -25.62
C GLY A 71 -21.22 6.92 -25.13
N LYS A 72 -22.36 7.60 -25.20
CA LYS A 72 -22.55 8.98 -24.72
C LYS A 72 -23.05 9.04 -23.26
N SER A 73 -23.14 7.93 -22.56
CA SER A 73 -23.65 7.88 -21.19
C SER A 73 -22.65 8.43 -20.17
N ASN A 74 -23.15 8.70 -18.97
CA ASN A 74 -22.33 9.09 -17.83
C ASN A 74 -21.59 7.89 -17.18
N PHE A 75 -21.79 6.69 -17.69
CA PHE A 75 -21.21 5.45 -17.17
C PHE A 75 -20.02 5.00 -18.01
N GLY A 76 -19.13 4.28 -17.39
CA GLY A 76 -17.99 3.67 -18.03
C GLY A 76 -17.34 2.60 -17.15
N PHE A 77 -16.42 1.91 -17.74
CA PHE A 77 -15.59 0.90 -17.12
C PHE A 77 -14.14 1.38 -17.11
N ALA A 78 -13.37 1.00 -16.10
CA ALA A 78 -11.96 1.29 -16.05
C ALA A 78 -11.19 0.07 -15.53
N ILE A 79 -10.07 -0.19 -16.17
CA ILE A 79 -9.08 -1.20 -15.76
C ILE A 79 -7.71 -0.55 -15.72
N GLY A 80 -6.85 -0.96 -14.81
CA GLY A 80 -5.55 -0.35 -14.70
C GLY A 80 -4.48 -1.18 -14.03
N LEU A 81 -3.36 -0.51 -13.80
CA LEU A 81 -2.22 -1.02 -13.04
C LEU A 81 -1.82 0.02 -12.00
N GLY A 82 -1.39 -0.44 -10.84
CA GLY A 82 -0.93 0.42 -9.76
C GLY A 82 0.13 -0.22 -8.89
N LEU A 83 0.83 0.64 -8.17
CA LEU A 83 1.76 0.25 -7.12
C LEU A 83 1.24 0.80 -5.80
N THR A 84 1.12 -0.06 -4.81
CA THR A 84 0.62 0.31 -3.48
C THR A 84 1.60 -0.13 -2.41
N SER A 85 1.81 0.73 -1.42
CA SER A 85 2.63 0.42 -0.25
C SER A 85 1.82 0.62 1.03
N HIS A 86 1.60 -0.45 1.76
CA HIS A 86 1.02 -0.47 3.10
C HIS A 86 2.12 -0.43 4.15
N ASN A 87 2.00 0.45 5.14
CA ASN A 87 2.92 0.52 6.27
C ASN A 87 2.14 0.38 7.57
N ILE A 88 2.19 -0.79 8.15
CA ILE A 88 1.48 -1.16 9.38
C ILE A 88 2.42 -0.93 10.56
N PHE A 89 2.10 0.04 11.38
CA PHE A 89 2.83 0.39 12.60
C PHE A 89 2.16 -0.25 13.81
N GLY A 90 2.95 -0.55 14.84
CA GLY A 90 2.39 -1.11 16.07
C GLY A 90 3.46 -1.44 17.10
N ASN A 91 3.02 -2.02 18.21
CA ASN A 91 3.87 -2.48 19.29
C ASN A 91 4.34 -3.93 19.10
N PHE A 92 4.70 -4.30 17.87
CA PHE A 92 5.04 -5.67 17.54
C PHE A 92 6.31 -5.81 16.71
N LEU A 93 6.91 -6.98 16.78
CA LEU A 93 7.92 -7.47 15.83
C LEU A 93 7.36 -8.69 15.10
N VAL A 94 7.72 -8.83 13.82
CA VAL A 94 7.43 -10.06 13.08
C VAL A 94 8.50 -11.07 13.41
N ASN A 95 8.12 -12.17 14.00
CA ASN A 95 9.00 -13.29 14.32
C ASN A 95 8.61 -14.53 13.52
N ARG A 96 9.49 -15.53 13.48
CA ARG A 96 9.32 -16.73 12.69
C ARG A 96 9.81 -17.98 13.42
N THR A 97 9.01 -19.04 13.36
CA THR A 97 9.42 -20.44 13.59
C THR A 97 9.73 -21.12 12.24
N PRO A 98 10.23 -22.35 12.22
CA PRO A 98 10.34 -23.13 10.96
C PRO A 98 9.01 -23.23 10.19
N ASP A 99 7.90 -23.33 10.91
CA ASP A 99 6.58 -23.66 10.33
C ASP A 99 5.64 -22.46 10.16
N SER A 100 5.89 -21.33 10.87
CA SER A 100 4.96 -20.19 10.86
C SER A 100 5.62 -18.87 11.20
N SER A 101 4.98 -17.78 10.74
CA SER A 101 5.29 -16.41 11.17
C SER A 101 4.26 -15.92 12.18
N TYR A 102 4.67 -15.14 13.16
CA TYR A 102 3.80 -14.59 14.20
C TYR A 102 4.25 -13.20 14.65
N LEU A 103 3.34 -12.46 15.28
CA LEU A 103 3.65 -11.16 15.85
C LEU A 103 3.98 -11.31 17.33
N VAL A 104 5.10 -10.73 17.75
CA VAL A 104 5.52 -10.68 19.16
C VAL A 104 5.34 -9.26 19.66
N LYS A 105 4.62 -9.12 20.79
CA LYS A 105 4.51 -7.82 21.45
C LYS A 105 5.89 -7.36 21.94
N ILE A 106 6.23 -6.11 21.66
CA ILE A 106 7.40 -5.46 22.25
C ILE A 106 7.11 -5.28 23.74
N PRO A 107 7.98 -5.74 24.65
CA PRO A 107 7.79 -5.55 26.10
C PRO A 107 7.60 -4.08 26.46
N ASP A 108 6.71 -3.80 27.39
CA ASP A 108 6.39 -2.43 27.80
C ASP A 108 7.59 -1.71 28.48
N SER A 109 8.58 -2.49 28.96
CA SER A 109 9.85 -1.98 29.50
C SER A 109 10.83 -1.52 28.43
N VAL A 110 10.57 -1.80 27.14
CA VAL A 110 11.47 -1.46 26.02
C VAL A 110 10.99 -0.19 25.36
N SER A 111 11.83 0.84 25.38
CA SER A 111 11.56 2.08 24.67
C SER A 111 11.87 1.94 23.18
N TYR A 112 10.92 2.23 22.32
CA TYR A 112 11.11 2.21 20.88
C TYR A 112 10.48 3.42 20.21
N LYS A 113 11.17 3.90 19.17
CA LYS A 113 10.71 5.02 18.34
C LYS A 113 9.77 4.55 17.21
N ARG A 114 10.00 3.32 16.70
CA ARG A 114 9.27 2.80 15.55
C ARG A 114 9.39 1.29 15.45
N SER A 115 8.24 0.64 15.32
CA SER A 115 8.15 -0.71 14.78
C SER A 115 7.12 -0.72 13.66
N LYS A 116 7.46 -1.29 12.50
CA LYS A 116 6.55 -1.37 11.37
C LYS A 116 6.83 -2.56 10.45
N MET A 117 5.76 -3.02 9.83
CA MET A 117 5.77 -3.91 8.67
C MET A 117 5.39 -3.11 7.43
N THR A 118 6.13 -3.30 6.33
CA THR A 118 5.85 -2.67 5.03
C THR A 118 5.60 -3.75 4.00
N LEU A 119 4.52 -3.59 3.23
CA LEU A 119 4.12 -4.47 2.15
C LEU A 119 3.94 -3.65 0.88
N ALA A 120 4.50 -4.11 -0.22
CA ALA A 120 4.36 -3.48 -1.53
C ALA A 120 3.66 -4.43 -2.49
N TYR A 121 2.64 -3.94 -3.17
CA TYR A 121 1.84 -4.69 -4.13
C TYR A 121 1.83 -4.04 -5.50
N LEU A 122 1.86 -4.88 -6.52
CA LEU A 122 1.43 -4.54 -7.89
C LEU A 122 -0.06 -4.86 -7.98
N GLU A 123 -0.89 -3.87 -8.30
CA GLU A 123 -2.34 -3.98 -8.23
C GLU A 123 -3.01 -3.78 -9.59
N ILE A 124 -4.10 -4.49 -9.79
CA ILE A 124 -5.00 -4.37 -10.95
C ILE A 124 -6.37 -3.92 -10.44
N PRO A 125 -6.66 -2.62 -10.46
CA PRO A 125 -7.99 -2.10 -10.17
C PRO A 125 -8.91 -2.29 -11.38
N ILE A 126 -10.15 -2.67 -11.11
CA ILE A 126 -11.25 -2.78 -12.06
C ILE A 126 -12.42 -2.00 -11.46
N GLU A 127 -12.94 -1.00 -12.17
CA GLU A 127 -13.98 -0.12 -11.64
C GLU A 127 -15.10 0.10 -12.65
N PHE A 128 -16.33 0.04 -12.19
CA PHE A 128 -17.47 0.66 -12.84
C PHE A 128 -17.58 2.10 -12.35
N ARG A 129 -17.65 3.05 -13.28
CA ARG A 129 -17.56 4.49 -13.01
C ARG A 129 -18.80 5.21 -13.48
N PHE A 130 -19.27 6.11 -12.64
CA PHE A 130 -20.27 7.13 -12.98
C PHE A 130 -19.64 8.52 -12.89
N LYS A 131 -19.84 9.35 -13.90
CA LYS A 131 -19.42 10.77 -13.91
C LYS A 131 -20.62 11.66 -14.23
N SER A 132 -20.99 12.51 -13.26
CA SER A 132 -22.03 13.52 -13.44
C SER A 132 -21.53 14.72 -14.24
N LYS A 133 -22.43 15.43 -14.91
CA LYS A 133 -22.18 16.75 -15.51
C LYS A 133 -21.69 17.77 -14.47
N SER A 134 -22.09 17.64 -13.20
CA SER A 134 -21.66 18.45 -12.05
C SER A 134 -20.24 18.09 -11.55
N LYS A 135 -19.47 17.30 -12.31
CA LYS A 135 -18.08 16.88 -11.98
C LYS A 135 -17.98 15.98 -10.74
N ILE A 136 -19.10 15.42 -10.27
CA ILE A 136 -19.11 14.37 -9.26
C ILE A 136 -18.82 13.05 -9.95
N SER A 137 -18.00 12.22 -9.34
CA SER A 137 -17.66 10.88 -9.81
C SER A 137 -17.89 9.84 -8.71
N VAL A 138 -18.41 8.69 -9.08
CA VAL A 138 -18.53 7.53 -8.20
C VAL A 138 -17.91 6.34 -8.92
N GLY A 139 -17.08 5.57 -8.23
CA GLY A 139 -16.50 4.34 -8.72
C GLY A 139 -16.78 3.21 -7.74
N ILE A 140 -17.27 2.09 -8.24
CA ILE A 140 -17.41 0.85 -7.48
C ILE A 140 -16.63 -0.22 -8.25
N GLY A 141 -15.83 -0.97 -7.55
CA GLY A 141 -14.96 -1.92 -8.24
C GLY A 141 -14.39 -3.01 -7.37
N PHE A 142 -13.45 -3.68 -7.94
CA PHE A 142 -12.70 -4.74 -7.33
C PHE A 142 -11.21 -4.56 -7.65
N LYS A 143 -10.35 -4.86 -6.70
CA LYS A 143 -8.92 -4.75 -6.86
C LYS A 143 -8.24 -6.06 -6.48
N GLY A 144 -7.39 -6.57 -7.37
CA GLY A 144 -6.46 -7.65 -7.09
C GLY A 144 -5.04 -7.12 -7.02
N GLY A 145 -4.18 -7.76 -6.23
CA GLY A 145 -2.79 -7.34 -6.09
C GLY A 145 -1.84 -8.49 -5.83
N PHE A 146 -0.63 -8.38 -6.39
CA PHE A 146 0.47 -9.32 -6.17
C PHE A 146 1.51 -8.68 -5.26
N LEU A 147 1.95 -9.40 -4.25
CA LEU A 147 3.02 -8.97 -3.34
C LEU A 147 4.36 -8.95 -4.09
N ILE A 148 4.94 -7.77 -4.24
CA ILE A 148 6.24 -7.56 -4.90
C ILE A 148 7.37 -7.25 -3.93
N GLY A 149 7.05 -6.97 -2.67
CA GLY A 149 8.06 -6.71 -1.66
C GLY A 149 7.51 -6.59 -0.25
N SER A 150 8.32 -6.99 0.71
CA SER A 150 7.98 -6.88 2.13
C SER A 150 9.21 -6.57 2.97
N SER A 151 9.03 -5.85 4.07
CA SER A 151 10.10 -5.61 5.03
C SER A 151 9.56 -5.26 6.41
N THR A 152 10.35 -5.56 7.44
CA THR A 152 10.13 -5.05 8.79
C THR A 152 11.19 -4.03 9.15
N LYS A 153 10.83 -3.06 9.98
CA LYS A 153 11.77 -2.09 10.51
C LYS A 153 11.49 -1.83 11.98
N TYR A 154 12.53 -1.97 12.78
CA TYR A 154 12.53 -1.59 14.19
C TYR A 154 13.55 -0.48 14.44
N VAL A 155 13.21 0.45 15.33
CA VAL A 155 14.12 1.50 15.84
C VAL A 155 13.77 1.71 17.31
N GLY A 156 14.69 1.37 18.19
CA GLY A 156 14.48 1.49 19.63
C GLY A 156 15.71 1.02 20.43
N THR A 157 15.55 0.90 21.73
CA THR A 157 16.59 0.31 22.61
C THR A 157 16.60 -1.21 22.42
N GLY A 158 17.79 -1.83 22.48
CA GLY A 158 17.93 -3.29 22.43
C GLY A 158 17.51 -3.92 23.77
N ASN A 159 17.35 -5.21 23.79
CA ASN A 159 16.96 -6.20 24.80
C ASN A 159 15.72 -6.99 24.42
N ILE A 160 15.48 -7.19 23.15
CA ILE A 160 14.42 -8.07 22.67
C ILE A 160 15.08 -9.35 22.17
N LYS A 161 14.87 -10.46 22.87
CA LYS A 161 15.20 -11.80 22.40
C LYS A 161 14.02 -12.35 21.63
N THR A 162 14.20 -12.66 20.36
CA THR A 162 13.24 -13.43 19.58
C THR A 162 14.00 -14.48 18.77
N THR A 163 13.31 -15.48 18.26
CA THR A 163 13.93 -16.52 17.43
C THR A 163 14.61 -15.96 16.18
N SER A 164 14.10 -14.84 15.65
CA SER A 164 14.64 -14.18 14.45
C SER A 164 15.56 -13.00 14.76
N TYR A 165 15.56 -12.49 16.00
CA TYR A 165 16.34 -11.32 16.40
C TYR A 165 16.94 -11.53 17.78
N SER A 166 18.21 -11.29 17.90
CA SER A 166 18.89 -11.13 19.18
C SER A 166 19.41 -9.69 19.23
N LEU A 167 18.60 -8.78 19.79
CA LEU A 167 18.97 -7.38 19.94
C LEU A 167 19.56 -7.17 21.33
N TYR A 168 20.88 -7.22 21.42
CA TYR A 168 21.63 -7.05 22.69
C TYR A 168 22.20 -5.64 22.89
N SER A 169 21.88 -4.66 22.04
CA SER A 169 22.40 -3.32 22.21
C SER A 169 21.55 -2.47 23.14
N LEU A 170 22.20 -1.77 24.06
CA LEU A 170 21.56 -0.82 25.00
C LEU A 170 21.25 0.55 24.35
N GLU A 171 21.78 0.82 23.13
CA GLU A 171 21.63 2.09 22.47
C GLU A 171 20.95 1.94 21.10
N ASN A 172 20.13 2.92 20.73
CA ASN A 172 19.44 3.21 19.46
C ASN A 172 19.67 2.20 18.31
N THR A 173 19.18 0.98 18.49
CA THR A 173 19.30 -0.09 17.51
C THR A 173 18.33 0.18 16.35
N ARG A 174 18.88 0.17 15.13
CA ARG A 174 18.07 0.25 13.89
C ARG A 174 18.24 -1.03 13.10
N VAL A 175 17.17 -1.79 13.01
CA VAL A 175 17.15 -3.06 12.28
C VAL A 175 16.11 -3.01 11.16
N LYS A 176 16.46 -3.53 10.00
CA LYS A 176 15.56 -3.70 8.86
C LYS A 176 15.83 -5.05 8.23
N PHE A 177 14.76 -5.86 8.12
CA PHE A 177 14.79 -7.14 7.41
C PHE A 177 13.88 -7.06 6.20
N TRP A 178 14.31 -7.69 5.10
CA TRP A 178 13.57 -7.82 3.87
C TRP A 178 13.06 -9.25 3.71
N GLY A 179 11.94 -9.40 3.01
CA GLY A 179 11.39 -10.72 2.72
C GLY A 179 10.73 -11.37 3.93
N ILE A 180 9.64 -10.78 4.44
CA ILE A 180 8.80 -11.42 5.44
C ILE A 180 8.27 -12.72 4.85
N LYS A 181 8.38 -13.80 5.60
CA LYS A 181 7.91 -15.12 5.17
C LYS A 181 6.42 -15.30 5.50
N ASP A 182 5.84 -16.34 4.91
CA ASP A 182 4.46 -16.76 5.16
C ASP A 182 3.40 -15.68 4.87
N LEU A 183 3.75 -14.68 4.06
CA LEU A 183 2.80 -13.70 3.54
C LEU A 183 1.96 -14.31 2.41
N GLU A 184 0.70 -13.86 2.30
CA GLU A 184 -0.13 -14.15 1.16
C GLU A 184 0.41 -13.42 -0.07
N SER A 185 0.65 -14.17 -1.15
CA SER A 185 1.21 -13.61 -2.39
C SER A 185 0.18 -12.81 -3.18
N PHE A 186 -1.10 -13.06 -2.94
CA PHE A 186 -2.20 -12.44 -3.67
C PHE A 186 -3.21 -11.81 -2.72
N THR A 187 -3.59 -10.56 -3.00
CA THR A 187 -4.64 -9.84 -2.27
C THR A 187 -5.78 -9.46 -3.19
N TYR A 188 -6.97 -9.38 -2.65
CA TYR A 188 -8.14 -8.99 -3.41
C TYR A 188 -9.24 -8.41 -2.51
N GLY A 189 -10.12 -7.59 -3.12
CA GLY A 189 -11.27 -7.06 -2.40
C GLY A 189 -12.00 -5.96 -3.14
N PRO A 190 -13.19 -5.57 -2.65
CA PRO A 190 -13.99 -4.48 -3.20
C PRO A 190 -13.38 -3.11 -2.93
N THR A 191 -13.65 -2.19 -3.85
CA THR A 191 -13.28 -0.78 -3.73
C THR A 191 -14.52 0.10 -3.98
N ILE A 192 -14.57 1.21 -3.26
CA ILE A 192 -15.51 2.29 -3.53
C ILE A 192 -14.77 3.61 -3.56
N ARG A 193 -15.17 4.50 -4.46
CA ARG A 193 -14.60 5.82 -4.61
C ARG A 193 -15.68 6.84 -4.89
N VAL A 194 -15.62 7.99 -4.22
CA VAL A 194 -16.45 9.15 -4.47
C VAL A 194 -15.56 10.36 -4.63
N GLY A 195 -15.80 11.16 -5.65
CA GLY A 195 -14.94 12.29 -5.95
C GLY A 195 -15.68 13.51 -6.52
N TYR A 196 -15.01 14.62 -6.39
CA TYR A 196 -15.39 15.89 -7.00
C TYR A 196 -14.21 16.45 -7.76
N LYS A 197 -14.37 16.67 -9.06
CA LYS A 197 -13.28 17.08 -9.96
C LYS A 197 -12.13 16.06 -9.89
N TRP A 198 -10.96 16.51 -9.47
CA TRP A 198 -9.74 15.72 -9.36
C TRP A 198 -9.50 15.14 -7.96
N PHE A 199 -10.27 15.56 -6.95
CA PHE A 199 -10.17 15.07 -5.58
C PHE A 199 -11.17 13.94 -5.32
N ASN A 200 -10.69 12.83 -4.75
CA ASN A 200 -11.52 11.66 -4.46
C ASN A 200 -11.22 11.12 -3.06
N VAL A 201 -12.25 10.58 -2.43
CA VAL A 201 -12.15 9.73 -1.23
C VAL A 201 -12.38 8.30 -1.68
N ASN A 202 -11.59 7.37 -1.17
CA ASN A 202 -11.73 5.97 -1.50
C ASN A 202 -11.64 5.07 -0.27
N ALA A 203 -12.28 3.91 -0.37
CA ALA A 203 -12.11 2.82 0.56
C ALA A 203 -11.84 1.52 -0.20
N TYR A 204 -10.99 0.67 0.39
CA TYR A 204 -10.66 -0.67 -0.09
C TYR A 204 -10.71 -1.65 1.08
N TYR A 205 -11.51 -2.67 0.98
CA TYR A 205 -11.58 -3.73 1.97
C TYR A 205 -10.85 -4.98 1.45
N MET A 206 -9.75 -5.35 2.10
CA MET A 206 -9.00 -6.55 1.74
C MET A 206 -9.73 -7.78 2.28
N LEU A 207 -10.22 -8.64 1.40
CA LEU A 207 -10.89 -9.90 1.76
C LEU A 207 -9.89 -11.01 2.09
N SER A 208 -8.70 -10.97 1.50
CA SER A 208 -7.59 -11.86 1.85
C SER A 208 -6.95 -11.44 3.18
N SER A 209 -6.32 -12.37 3.89
CA SER A 209 -5.42 -12.02 4.99
C SER A 209 -4.05 -11.58 4.45
N ILE A 210 -3.31 -10.79 5.23
CA ILE A 210 -1.92 -10.42 4.90
C ILE A 210 -0.99 -11.64 4.99
N PHE A 211 -1.20 -12.51 5.98
CA PHE A 211 -0.45 -13.75 6.12
C PHE A 211 -1.27 -14.93 5.60
N ASN A 212 -0.56 -15.95 5.15
CA ASN A 212 -1.16 -17.23 4.80
C ASN A 212 -1.89 -17.82 6.02
N LYS A 213 -3.16 -18.22 5.84
CA LYS A 213 -4.04 -18.66 6.93
C LYS A 213 -3.51 -19.83 7.74
N SER A 214 -2.69 -20.69 7.12
CA SER A 214 -2.11 -21.87 7.80
C SER A 214 -0.78 -21.58 8.50
N ARG A 215 -0.13 -20.43 8.23
CA ARG A 215 1.25 -20.17 8.67
C ARG A 215 1.46 -18.81 9.32
N GLY A 216 0.40 -18.03 9.50
CA GLY A 216 0.53 -16.70 10.10
C GLY A 216 -0.76 -16.17 10.71
N PRO A 217 -0.68 -15.03 11.39
CA PRO A 217 -1.83 -14.41 12.05
C PRO A 217 -2.82 -13.85 11.02
N GLU A 218 -4.10 -13.91 11.35
CA GLU A 218 -5.12 -13.29 10.52
C GLU A 218 -5.09 -11.78 10.69
N ILE A 219 -4.70 -11.06 9.63
CA ILE A 219 -4.66 -9.60 9.59
C ILE A 219 -5.40 -9.14 8.35
N VAL A 220 -6.49 -8.40 8.55
CA VAL A 220 -7.37 -7.91 7.49
C VAL A 220 -7.52 -6.39 7.61
N PRO A 221 -6.92 -5.60 6.70
CA PRO A 221 -7.05 -4.17 6.71
C PRO A 221 -8.27 -3.68 5.90
N LEU A 222 -8.82 -2.55 6.34
CA LEU A 222 -9.68 -1.65 5.59
C LEU A 222 -8.88 -0.37 5.32
N SER A 223 -8.56 -0.10 4.08
CA SER A 223 -7.84 1.12 3.66
C SER A 223 -8.83 2.23 3.36
N ILE A 224 -8.66 3.41 3.97
CA ILE A 224 -9.47 4.60 3.71
C ILE A 224 -8.52 5.74 3.38
N GLY A 225 -8.78 6.48 2.32
CA GLY A 225 -7.85 7.50 1.89
C GLY A 225 -8.38 8.50 0.89
N PHE A 226 -7.46 9.35 0.46
CA PHE A 226 -7.66 10.39 -0.53
C PHE A 226 -6.86 10.09 -1.79
N LEU A 227 -7.45 10.39 -2.94
CA LEU A 227 -6.82 10.26 -4.24
C LEU A 227 -6.89 11.59 -4.99
N ILE A 228 -5.81 11.92 -5.65
CA ILE A 228 -5.75 12.99 -6.63
C ILE A 228 -5.68 12.35 -8.02
N MET A 229 -6.67 12.64 -8.86
CA MET A 229 -6.79 12.15 -10.23
C MET A 229 -7.09 13.34 -11.16
N PRO A 230 -6.07 13.98 -11.71
CA PRO A 230 -6.25 15.21 -12.49
C PRO A 230 -6.94 15.01 -13.83
N PHE A 231 -7.07 13.75 -14.32
CA PHE A 231 -7.63 13.43 -15.64
C PHE A 231 -8.60 12.25 -15.57
#